data_2803103ee86016d1fe11215b501bf32e
#
_entry.id   2803103ee86016d1fe11215b501bf32e
#
_cell.length_a   1.000
_cell.length_b   1.000
_cell.length_c   1.000
_cell.angle_alpha   90.00
_cell.angle_beta   90.00
_cell.angle_gamma   90.00
#
_symmetry.space_group_name_H-M   'P 1'
#
loop_
_entity.id
_entity.type
_entity.pdbx_description
1 polymer ?
#
loop_
_entity_poly.entity_id
_entity_poly.type
_entity_poly.pdbx_seq_one_letter_code
_entity_poly.pdbx_strand_id
1 'polypeptide(L)'
;MTPMSSSPSLDRAAPTEQDGRWTPRLVLLLVALAWPTQLLAAGGILGANATAGVAQAFHTTQVVWFGLTLTLVSTLLTPFVIKLGDLYGKRRVMLAMTALGAAGEMLAALAGAFWLVLAGRAIAGCYGPFGALSFAAVRDTFPPRLVKQASGIMGSSVGLVALVSPFLAGWLVDNWGYRGALWFLAAATAVAFTLIAALVPETPPHAFDSGFDWLGGLVLGGGLTAVVYAVGQGQSWGWADTRTLGWLAVGCVGLATFLLVERRSPHPILDLKVLSRRPVALALTAGGLAQTVAFTMPGLAILLALYPHIPGVSAGLGWTAHHNAVVSVSWNLVMFGTGLLVSRYLRRFDARRIWCAGLVVMAVGYTLVGFYHGDELQLSLTSCVANIGAGVVVAGAPTLVVGVVSPDEQGLGSGMLNMLISLFGAIVTAGAYAVLAADSKVVDGTAFYLDNGYTGIFWLGALVTVVALVLSLFLPPLRDADGDVRPA
;
A
#
# COMPACT_ATOMS: atom_id res chain seq x y z
N MET A 1 -59.29 -36.49 -8.42
CA MET A 1 -58.25 -36.77 -7.43
C MET A 1 -57.05 -37.27 -8.18
N THR A 2 -56.12 -36.40 -8.48
CA THR A 2 -54.80 -36.69 -9.08
C THR A 2 -53.75 -36.42 -8.03
N PRO A 3 -52.79 -37.30 -7.78
CA PRO A 3 -51.77 -37.09 -6.74
C PRO A 3 -50.70 -36.09 -7.21
N MET A 4 -50.41 -35.13 -6.34
CA MET A 4 -49.30 -34.17 -6.48
C MET A 4 -47.98 -34.93 -6.50
N SER A 5 -47.18 -34.71 -7.55
CA SER A 5 -45.80 -35.15 -7.65
C SER A 5 -44.92 -34.35 -6.67
N SER A 6 -44.31 -35.03 -5.72
CA SER A 6 -43.28 -34.52 -4.82
C SER A 6 -42.04 -34.19 -5.62
N SER A 7 -41.64 -32.90 -5.62
CA SER A 7 -40.33 -32.44 -6.08
C SER A 7 -39.22 -33.10 -5.25
N PRO A 8 -38.11 -33.57 -5.84
CA PRO A 8 -36.97 -34.04 -5.07
C PRO A 8 -36.35 -32.85 -4.36
N SER A 9 -36.39 -32.86 -3.03
CA SER A 9 -35.58 -32.01 -2.18
C SER A 9 -34.11 -32.30 -2.49
N LEU A 10 -33.39 -31.28 -3.03
CA LEU A 10 -31.95 -31.30 -3.09
C LEU A 10 -31.42 -31.41 -1.65
N ASP A 11 -31.05 -32.63 -1.30
CA ASP A 11 -30.33 -32.97 -0.08
C ASP A 11 -29.05 -32.14 -0.06
N ARG A 12 -29.08 -30.97 0.60
CA ARG A 12 -27.87 -30.30 1.06
C ARG A 12 -27.31 -31.22 2.13
N ALA A 13 -26.30 -32.03 1.75
CA ALA A 13 -25.54 -32.82 2.69
C ALA A 13 -25.17 -31.92 3.90
N ALA A 14 -25.64 -32.34 5.07
CA ALA A 14 -25.32 -31.69 6.33
C ALA A 14 -23.79 -31.57 6.47
N PRO A 15 -23.24 -30.45 6.97
CA PRO A 15 -21.82 -30.28 7.15
C PRO A 15 -21.28 -31.38 8.06
N THR A 16 -20.43 -32.26 7.54
CA THR A 16 -19.78 -33.30 8.31
C THR A 16 -18.85 -32.68 9.35
N GLU A 17 -18.72 -33.31 10.53
CA GLU A 17 -17.87 -32.86 11.66
C GLU A 17 -16.38 -32.64 11.29
N GLN A 18 -15.94 -32.96 10.08
CA GLN A 18 -14.61 -32.77 9.55
C GLN A 18 -14.34 -31.30 9.08
N ASP A 19 -15.36 -30.46 9.01
CA ASP A 19 -15.29 -29.09 8.42
C ASP A 19 -14.48 -28.08 9.24
N GLY A 20 -13.88 -28.45 10.35
CA GLY A 20 -13.08 -27.56 11.22
C GLY A 20 -11.60 -27.91 11.32
N ARG A 21 -11.09 -28.89 10.59
CA ARG A 21 -9.69 -29.32 10.65
C ARG A 21 -8.89 -28.88 9.43
N TRP A 22 -7.65 -28.47 9.67
CA TRP A 22 -6.69 -28.20 8.60
C TRP A 22 -6.35 -29.49 7.85
N THR A 23 -6.57 -29.49 6.56
CA THR A 23 -6.14 -30.56 5.67
C THR A 23 -4.94 -30.10 4.85
N PRO A 24 -4.08 -31.01 4.34
CA PRO A 24 -2.95 -30.64 3.47
C PRO A 24 -3.40 -29.82 2.26
N ARG A 25 -4.59 -30.10 1.71
CA ARG A 25 -5.17 -29.34 0.59
C ARG A 25 -5.48 -27.90 0.98
N LEU A 26 -6.06 -27.67 2.16
CA LEU A 26 -6.34 -26.30 2.66
C LEU A 26 -5.07 -25.53 2.97
N VAL A 27 -4.01 -26.20 3.47
CA VAL A 27 -2.71 -25.57 3.67
C VAL A 27 -2.10 -25.15 2.35
N LEU A 28 -2.09 -26.02 1.33
CA LEU A 28 -1.59 -25.68 0.00
C LEU A 28 -2.40 -24.57 -0.65
N LEU A 29 -3.71 -24.56 -0.48
CA LEU A 29 -4.59 -23.48 -0.95
C LEU A 29 -4.26 -22.16 -0.25
N LEU A 30 -4.03 -22.18 1.08
CA LEU A 30 -3.61 -21.00 1.82
C LEU A 30 -2.28 -20.47 1.31
N VAL A 31 -1.30 -21.33 1.06
CA VAL A 31 0.00 -20.94 0.49
C VAL A 31 -0.18 -20.31 -0.90
N ALA A 32 -1.04 -20.90 -1.76
CA ALA A 32 -1.32 -20.37 -3.09
C ALA A 32 -1.98 -18.99 -3.09
N LEU A 33 -2.74 -18.64 -2.05
CA LEU A 33 -3.36 -17.33 -1.88
C LEU A 33 -2.46 -16.34 -1.10
N ALA A 34 -1.71 -16.85 -0.12
CA ALA A 34 -0.81 -16.02 0.68
C ALA A 34 0.42 -15.58 -0.11
N TRP A 35 1.08 -16.47 -0.84
CA TRP A 35 2.31 -16.19 -1.60
C TRP A 35 2.17 -14.95 -2.49
N PRO A 36 1.18 -14.87 -3.40
CA PRO A 36 1.01 -13.67 -4.23
C PRO A 36 0.69 -12.42 -3.41
N THR A 37 -0.08 -12.55 -2.33
CA THR A 37 -0.41 -11.42 -1.46
C THR A 37 0.84 -10.86 -0.78
N GLN A 38 1.75 -11.73 -0.35
CA GLN A 38 3.01 -11.33 0.29
C GLN A 38 4.00 -10.70 -0.70
N LEU A 39 3.95 -11.08 -1.98
CA LEU A 39 4.78 -10.46 -3.02
C LEU A 39 4.50 -8.97 -3.20
N LEU A 40 3.30 -8.48 -2.87
CA LEU A 40 3.00 -7.05 -2.89
C LEU A 40 3.87 -6.28 -1.88
N ALA A 41 3.96 -6.79 -0.65
CA ALA A 41 4.78 -6.18 0.39
C ALA A 41 6.28 -6.28 0.06
N ALA A 42 6.72 -7.46 -0.38
CA ALA A 42 8.11 -7.69 -0.83
C ALA A 42 8.46 -6.78 -2.01
N GLY A 43 7.56 -6.66 -2.99
CA GLY A 43 7.75 -5.84 -4.20
C GLY A 43 7.96 -4.36 -3.89
N GLY A 44 7.29 -3.83 -2.88
CA GLY A 44 7.52 -2.46 -2.40
C GLY A 44 8.96 -2.26 -1.89
N ILE A 45 9.45 -3.20 -1.08
CA ILE A 45 10.82 -3.15 -0.51
C ILE A 45 11.88 -3.37 -1.59
N LEU A 46 11.69 -4.37 -2.46
CA LEU A 46 12.60 -4.63 -3.58
C LEU A 46 12.63 -3.44 -4.55
N GLY A 47 11.49 -2.86 -4.86
CA GLY A 47 11.39 -1.67 -5.70
C GLY A 47 12.10 -0.46 -5.11
N ALA A 48 11.95 -0.20 -3.81
CA ALA A 48 12.65 0.88 -3.12
C ALA A 48 14.19 0.72 -3.20
N ASN A 49 14.69 -0.50 -2.96
CA ASN A 49 16.12 -0.80 -3.07
C ASN A 49 16.64 -0.73 -4.53
N ALA A 50 15.82 -1.04 -5.53
CA ALA A 50 16.18 -0.94 -6.94
C ALA A 50 16.22 0.50 -7.47
N THR A 51 15.54 1.46 -6.81
CA THR A 51 15.31 2.83 -7.32
C THR A 51 16.62 3.56 -7.61
N ALA A 52 17.60 3.52 -6.70
CA ALA A 52 18.89 4.18 -6.88
C ALA A 52 19.65 3.62 -8.09
N GLY A 53 19.66 2.28 -8.25
CA GLY A 53 20.29 1.61 -9.40
C GLY A 53 19.60 1.93 -10.73
N VAL A 54 18.27 2.07 -10.74
CA VAL A 54 17.51 2.50 -11.93
C VAL A 54 17.87 3.93 -12.32
N ALA A 55 17.94 4.87 -11.36
CA ALA A 55 18.29 6.25 -11.62
C ALA A 55 19.68 6.37 -12.29
N GLN A 56 20.65 5.64 -11.76
CA GLN A 56 22.03 5.63 -12.27
C GLN A 56 22.14 4.92 -13.63
N ALA A 57 21.50 3.77 -13.80
CA ALA A 57 21.60 2.97 -15.02
C ALA A 57 20.96 3.66 -16.24
N PHE A 58 19.93 4.46 -16.05
CA PHE A 58 19.23 5.15 -17.13
C PHE A 58 19.53 6.66 -17.18
N HIS A 59 20.43 7.16 -16.35
CA HIS A 59 20.79 8.58 -16.29
C HIS A 59 19.54 9.48 -16.29
N THR A 60 18.63 9.22 -15.36
CA THR A 60 17.34 9.90 -15.33
C THR A 60 17.14 10.79 -14.12
N THR A 61 16.54 11.96 -14.34
CA THR A 61 16.07 12.85 -13.29
C THR A 61 14.66 12.50 -12.80
N GLN A 62 13.98 11.58 -13.51
CA GLN A 62 12.57 11.25 -13.30
C GLN A 62 12.35 9.89 -12.65
N VAL A 63 13.30 9.44 -11.82
CA VAL A 63 13.23 8.11 -11.18
C VAL A 63 11.99 7.89 -10.32
N VAL A 64 11.37 8.95 -9.82
CA VAL A 64 10.09 8.88 -9.08
C VAL A 64 9.02 8.08 -9.82
N TRP A 65 9.00 8.16 -11.16
CA TRP A 65 8.03 7.44 -11.98
C TRP A 65 8.19 5.94 -11.95
N PHE A 66 9.36 5.42 -11.57
CA PHE A 66 9.58 3.99 -11.37
C PHE A 66 8.62 3.38 -10.34
N GLY A 67 8.40 4.06 -9.22
CA GLY A 67 7.44 3.63 -8.19
C GLY A 67 6.02 4.15 -8.44
N LEU A 68 5.87 5.43 -8.82
CA LEU A 68 4.56 6.07 -9.00
C LEU A 68 3.73 5.40 -10.10
N THR A 69 4.33 5.00 -11.22
CA THR A 69 3.60 4.36 -12.32
C THR A 69 2.90 3.09 -11.86
N LEU A 70 3.60 2.22 -11.13
CA LEU A 70 3.02 1.00 -10.56
C LEU A 70 1.89 1.33 -9.58
N THR A 71 2.13 2.28 -8.67
CA THR A 71 1.15 2.66 -7.63
C THR A 71 -0.10 3.27 -8.25
N LEU A 72 0.03 4.16 -9.24
CA LEU A 72 -1.10 4.80 -9.92
C LEU A 72 -1.96 3.78 -10.65
N VAL A 73 -1.35 2.90 -11.45
CA VAL A 73 -2.08 1.85 -12.16
C VAL A 73 -2.75 0.90 -11.19
N SER A 74 -2.07 0.49 -10.13
CA SER A 74 -2.63 -0.34 -9.06
C SER A 74 -3.86 0.31 -8.41
N THR A 75 -3.74 1.59 -8.05
CA THR A 75 -4.83 2.35 -7.41
C THR A 75 -6.03 2.50 -8.36
N LEU A 76 -5.77 2.86 -9.62
CA LEU A 76 -6.79 2.97 -10.66
C LEU A 76 -7.55 1.66 -10.85
N LEU A 77 -6.84 0.53 -10.91
CA LEU A 77 -7.43 -0.77 -11.23
C LEU A 77 -8.11 -1.44 -10.04
N THR A 78 -7.82 -1.03 -8.80
CA THR A 78 -8.34 -1.68 -7.59
C THR A 78 -9.87 -1.87 -7.61
N PRO A 79 -10.71 -0.84 -7.83
CA PRO A 79 -12.16 -1.02 -7.84
C PRO A 79 -12.64 -1.91 -8.98
N PHE A 80 -12.01 -1.81 -10.16
CA PHE A 80 -12.37 -2.62 -11.32
C PHE A 80 -12.06 -4.10 -11.11
N VAL A 81 -10.90 -4.42 -10.56
CA VAL A 81 -10.46 -5.80 -10.35
C VAL A 81 -11.35 -6.56 -9.40
N ILE A 82 -11.80 -5.92 -8.31
CA ILE A 82 -12.74 -6.52 -7.37
C ILE A 82 -14.03 -6.92 -8.10
N LYS A 83 -14.58 -6.00 -8.89
CA LYS A 83 -15.81 -6.25 -9.64
C LYS A 83 -15.62 -7.30 -10.75
N LEU A 84 -14.50 -7.26 -11.47
CA LEU A 84 -14.18 -8.28 -12.46
C LEU A 84 -14.10 -9.68 -11.82
N GLY A 85 -13.56 -9.77 -10.59
CA GLY A 85 -13.54 -11.02 -9.81
C GLY A 85 -14.93 -11.56 -9.51
N ASP A 86 -15.89 -10.69 -9.22
CA ASP A 86 -17.29 -11.08 -8.98
C ASP A 86 -18.01 -11.49 -10.26
N LEU A 87 -17.72 -10.83 -11.41
CA LEU A 87 -18.37 -11.08 -12.70
C LEU A 87 -17.82 -12.30 -13.45
N TYR A 88 -16.49 -12.45 -13.50
CA TYR A 88 -15.83 -13.45 -14.32
C TYR A 88 -15.25 -14.63 -13.52
N GLY A 89 -15.36 -14.58 -12.19
CA GLY A 89 -14.75 -15.55 -11.29
C GLY A 89 -13.37 -15.12 -10.82
N LYS A 90 -13.11 -15.28 -9.53
CA LYS A 90 -11.91 -14.76 -8.87
C LYS A 90 -10.63 -15.41 -9.40
N ARG A 91 -10.63 -16.73 -9.64
CA ARG A 91 -9.46 -17.44 -10.15
C ARG A 91 -9.01 -16.91 -11.51
N ARG A 92 -9.92 -16.69 -12.46
CA ARG A 92 -9.58 -16.19 -13.80
C ARG A 92 -8.95 -14.80 -13.74
N VAL A 93 -9.52 -13.92 -12.92
CA VAL A 93 -8.98 -12.57 -12.73
C VAL A 93 -7.62 -12.61 -12.06
N MET A 94 -7.41 -13.43 -11.04
CA MET A 94 -6.12 -13.65 -10.39
C MET A 94 -5.06 -14.16 -11.37
N LEU A 95 -5.40 -15.10 -12.25
CA LEU A 95 -4.50 -15.60 -13.29
C LEU A 95 -4.12 -14.50 -14.29
N ALA A 96 -5.08 -13.69 -14.73
CA ALA A 96 -4.79 -12.55 -15.61
C ALA A 96 -3.86 -11.53 -14.91
N MET A 97 -4.11 -11.20 -13.65
CA MET A 97 -3.29 -10.26 -12.89
C MET A 97 -1.86 -10.76 -12.69
N THR A 98 -1.69 -12.04 -12.33
CA THR A 98 -0.35 -12.63 -12.13
C THR A 98 0.39 -12.78 -13.45
N ALA A 99 -0.28 -13.12 -14.54
CA ALA A 99 0.33 -13.16 -15.88
C ALA A 99 0.81 -11.77 -16.32
N LEU A 100 -0.04 -10.74 -16.19
CA LEU A 100 0.32 -9.36 -16.50
C LEU A 100 1.42 -8.85 -15.56
N GLY A 101 1.33 -9.16 -14.25
CA GLY A 101 2.36 -8.81 -13.28
C GLY A 101 3.73 -9.36 -13.65
N ALA A 102 3.81 -10.67 -13.93
CA ALA A 102 5.06 -11.32 -14.35
C ALA A 102 5.60 -10.76 -15.66
N ALA A 103 4.72 -10.56 -16.67
CA ALA A 103 5.11 -9.98 -17.95
C ALA A 103 5.61 -8.54 -17.82
N GLY A 104 4.97 -7.74 -16.97
CA GLY A 104 5.37 -6.36 -16.69
C GLY A 104 6.73 -6.27 -16.01
N GLU A 105 6.97 -7.06 -14.96
CA GLU A 105 8.28 -7.09 -14.28
C GLU A 105 9.38 -7.64 -15.20
N MET A 106 9.07 -8.64 -16.03
CA MET A 106 10.00 -9.16 -17.04
C MET A 106 10.36 -8.09 -18.09
N LEU A 107 9.36 -7.34 -18.58
CA LEU A 107 9.58 -6.23 -19.52
C LEU A 107 10.47 -5.15 -18.87
N ALA A 108 10.21 -4.79 -17.62
CA ALA A 108 11.02 -3.82 -16.89
C ALA A 108 12.45 -4.31 -16.66
N ALA A 109 12.66 -5.61 -16.38
CA ALA A 109 13.98 -6.21 -16.18
C ALA A 109 14.81 -6.25 -17.48
N LEU A 110 14.15 -6.49 -18.63
CA LEU A 110 14.78 -6.54 -19.97
C LEU A 110 14.98 -5.15 -20.59
N ALA A 111 14.38 -4.10 -20.01
CA ALA A 111 14.35 -2.78 -20.61
C ALA A 111 15.75 -2.21 -20.87
N GLY A 112 15.96 -1.71 -22.08
CA GLY A 112 17.14 -0.95 -22.48
C GLY A 112 16.95 0.57 -22.41
N ALA A 113 15.72 1.05 -22.15
CA ALA A 113 15.40 2.47 -22.03
C ALA A 113 14.41 2.71 -20.88
N PHE A 114 14.50 3.87 -20.25
CA PHE A 114 13.69 4.18 -19.06
C PHE A 114 12.18 4.13 -19.32
N TRP A 115 11.71 4.58 -20.49
CA TRP A 115 10.29 4.51 -20.83
C TRP A 115 9.77 3.07 -20.93
N LEU A 116 10.63 2.09 -21.34
CA LEU A 116 10.26 0.67 -21.31
C LEU A 116 10.16 0.13 -19.89
N VAL A 117 11.02 0.60 -18.98
CA VAL A 117 10.88 0.30 -17.53
C VAL A 117 9.52 0.78 -17.05
N LEU A 118 9.13 2.02 -17.38
CA LEU A 118 7.83 2.58 -16.98
C LEU A 118 6.65 1.80 -17.58
N ALA A 119 6.75 1.40 -18.87
CA ALA A 119 5.73 0.56 -19.49
C ALA A 119 5.60 -0.80 -18.78
N GLY A 120 6.72 -1.44 -18.43
CA GLY A 120 6.74 -2.67 -17.64
C GLY A 120 6.11 -2.48 -16.26
N ARG A 121 6.46 -1.39 -15.55
CA ARG A 121 5.88 -1.04 -14.24
C ARG A 121 4.39 -0.73 -14.32
N ALA A 122 3.92 -0.12 -15.42
CA ALA A 122 2.49 0.10 -15.66
C ALA A 122 1.74 -1.24 -15.79
N ILE A 123 2.27 -2.16 -16.60
CA ILE A 123 1.68 -3.49 -16.75
C ILE A 123 1.74 -4.27 -15.42
N ALA A 124 2.87 -4.22 -14.70
CA ALA A 124 3.01 -4.84 -13.38
C ALA A 124 2.03 -4.27 -12.35
N GLY A 125 1.64 -3.01 -12.48
CA GLY A 125 0.62 -2.36 -11.64
C GLY A 125 -0.74 -3.06 -11.66
N CYS A 126 -1.06 -3.83 -12.72
CA CYS A 126 -2.26 -4.65 -12.77
C CYS A 126 -2.31 -5.71 -11.65
N TYR A 127 -1.17 -6.08 -11.10
CA TYR A 127 -1.08 -7.03 -9.99
C TYR A 127 -1.41 -6.42 -8.62
N GLY A 128 -1.33 -5.10 -8.46
CA GLY A 128 -1.48 -4.42 -7.18
C GLY A 128 -2.76 -4.73 -6.40
N PRO A 129 -3.94 -4.80 -7.03
CA PRO A 129 -5.20 -5.12 -6.32
C PRO A 129 -5.34 -6.58 -5.85
N PHE A 130 -4.35 -7.43 -6.08
CA PHE A 130 -4.42 -8.88 -5.83
C PHE A 130 -4.85 -9.23 -4.39
N GLY A 131 -4.36 -8.49 -3.40
CA GLY A 131 -4.66 -8.76 -1.99
C GLY A 131 -6.16 -8.79 -1.68
N ALA A 132 -6.94 -7.87 -2.25
CA ALA A 132 -8.39 -7.80 -2.04
C ALA A 132 -9.10 -9.06 -2.55
N LEU A 133 -8.73 -9.54 -3.76
CA LEU A 133 -9.28 -10.78 -4.32
C LEU A 133 -8.85 -12.00 -3.51
N SER A 134 -7.64 -12.03 -3.00
CA SER A 134 -7.11 -13.14 -2.21
C SER A 134 -7.89 -13.34 -0.91
N PHE A 135 -8.14 -12.25 -0.15
CA PHE A 135 -8.98 -12.32 1.05
C PHE A 135 -10.42 -12.71 0.74
N ALA A 136 -10.97 -12.23 -0.38
CA ALA A 136 -12.31 -12.65 -0.83
C ALA A 136 -12.34 -14.14 -1.23
N ALA A 137 -11.29 -14.65 -1.90
CA ALA A 137 -11.18 -16.07 -2.24
C ALA A 137 -11.07 -16.96 -1.01
N VAL A 138 -10.35 -16.54 0.05
CA VAL A 138 -10.32 -17.26 1.33
C VAL A 138 -11.73 -17.42 1.89
N ARG A 139 -12.52 -16.36 1.89
CA ARG A 139 -13.90 -16.42 2.40
C ARG A 139 -14.78 -17.39 1.62
N ASP A 140 -14.57 -17.51 0.31
CA ASP A 140 -15.40 -18.35 -0.56
C ASP A 140 -14.94 -19.81 -0.61
N THR A 141 -13.66 -20.08 -0.34
CA THR A 141 -13.08 -21.43 -0.51
C THR A 141 -12.78 -22.17 0.78
N PHE A 142 -12.70 -21.46 1.91
CA PHE A 142 -12.44 -22.07 3.21
C PHE A 142 -13.73 -22.34 4.00
N PRO A 143 -13.77 -23.41 4.83
CA PRO A 143 -14.86 -23.62 5.77
C PRO A 143 -15.04 -22.40 6.69
N PRO A 144 -16.29 -22.00 7.04
CA PRO A 144 -16.55 -20.77 7.81
C PRO A 144 -15.77 -20.66 9.11
N ARG A 145 -15.51 -21.78 9.79
CA ARG A 145 -14.72 -21.82 11.04
C ARG A 145 -13.25 -21.50 10.85
N LEU A 146 -12.69 -21.78 9.67
CA LEU A 146 -11.27 -21.56 9.35
C LEU A 146 -10.99 -20.22 8.66
N VAL A 147 -12.01 -19.53 8.15
CA VAL A 147 -11.84 -18.24 7.44
C VAL A 147 -11.10 -17.22 8.30
N LYS A 148 -11.47 -17.06 9.57
CA LYS A 148 -10.79 -16.12 10.49
C LYS A 148 -9.33 -16.50 10.71
N GLN A 149 -9.02 -17.79 10.86
CA GLN A 149 -7.64 -18.26 11.04
C GLN A 149 -6.81 -18.09 9.76
N ALA A 150 -7.36 -18.50 8.61
CA ALA A 150 -6.69 -18.35 7.31
C ALA A 150 -6.38 -16.87 6.99
N SER A 151 -7.37 -15.99 7.15
CA SER A 151 -7.17 -14.54 6.98
C SER A 151 -6.17 -13.96 7.98
N GLY A 152 -6.20 -14.44 9.24
CA GLY A 152 -5.24 -14.05 10.27
C GLY A 152 -3.82 -14.47 9.93
N ILE A 153 -3.60 -15.68 9.43
CA ILE A 153 -2.28 -16.18 8.97
C ILE A 153 -1.79 -15.33 7.80
N MET A 154 -2.65 -15.06 6.81
CA MET A 154 -2.29 -14.21 5.68
C MET A 154 -1.91 -12.78 6.12
N GLY A 155 -2.67 -12.18 7.02
CA GLY A 155 -2.38 -10.84 7.52
C GLY A 155 -1.09 -10.78 8.36
N SER A 156 -0.87 -11.77 9.25
CA SER A 156 0.32 -11.81 10.11
C SER A 156 1.61 -12.13 9.34
N SER A 157 1.52 -12.88 8.24
CA SER A 157 2.69 -13.22 7.41
C SER A 157 3.33 -11.99 6.72
N VAL A 158 2.60 -10.86 6.59
CA VAL A 158 3.17 -9.58 6.12
C VAL A 158 4.33 -9.12 7.01
N GLY A 159 4.23 -9.31 8.34
CA GLY A 159 5.31 -8.97 9.27
C GLY A 159 6.58 -9.78 9.04
N LEU A 160 6.46 -11.08 8.74
CA LEU A 160 7.60 -11.93 8.41
C LEU A 160 8.26 -11.48 7.10
N VAL A 161 7.45 -11.15 6.09
CA VAL A 161 7.96 -10.65 4.81
C VAL A 161 8.68 -9.31 4.98
N ALA A 162 8.17 -8.42 5.81
CA ALA A 162 8.82 -7.15 6.11
C ALA A 162 10.21 -7.32 6.76
N LEU A 163 10.42 -8.40 7.54
CA LEU A 163 11.73 -8.73 8.13
C LEU A 163 12.69 -9.38 7.13
N VAL A 164 12.19 -10.25 6.25
CA VAL A 164 13.04 -11.04 5.33
C VAL A 164 13.35 -10.28 4.04
N SER A 165 12.38 -9.51 3.52
CA SER A 165 12.52 -8.84 2.23
C SER A 165 13.68 -7.85 2.12
N PRO A 166 14.11 -7.10 3.15
CA PRO A 166 15.28 -6.25 3.04
C PRO A 166 16.56 -7.04 2.73
N PHE A 167 16.75 -8.20 3.38
CA PHE A 167 17.93 -9.07 3.12
C PHE A 167 17.88 -9.65 1.70
N LEU A 168 16.71 -10.10 1.26
CA LEU A 168 16.52 -10.58 -0.09
C LEU A 168 16.80 -9.46 -1.11
N ALA A 169 16.28 -8.26 -0.87
CA ALA A 169 16.53 -7.10 -1.72
C ALA A 169 18.02 -6.74 -1.75
N GLY A 170 18.69 -6.74 -0.56
CA GLY A 170 20.11 -6.49 -0.45
C GLY A 170 20.92 -7.48 -1.28
N TRP A 171 20.68 -8.77 -1.08
CA TRP A 171 21.39 -9.81 -1.82
C TRP A 171 21.17 -9.73 -3.34
N LEU A 172 19.93 -9.50 -3.79
CA LEU A 172 19.62 -9.38 -5.21
C LEU A 172 20.25 -8.14 -5.84
N VAL A 173 20.15 -6.99 -5.17
CA VAL A 173 20.64 -5.71 -5.72
C VAL A 173 22.16 -5.66 -5.71
N ASP A 174 22.81 -6.15 -4.65
CA ASP A 174 24.30 -6.13 -4.56
C ASP A 174 24.95 -7.10 -5.55
N ASN A 175 24.33 -8.27 -5.86
CA ASN A 175 24.91 -9.26 -6.76
C ASN A 175 24.49 -9.07 -8.24
N TRP A 176 23.28 -8.60 -8.51
CA TRP A 176 22.72 -8.51 -9.87
C TRP A 176 22.14 -7.13 -10.22
N GLY A 177 22.38 -6.13 -9.36
CA GLY A 177 21.85 -4.78 -9.55
C GLY A 177 20.32 -4.73 -9.48
N TYR A 178 19.75 -3.58 -9.87
CA TYR A 178 18.29 -3.39 -9.90
C TYR A 178 17.55 -4.46 -10.73
N ARG A 179 18.19 -5.00 -11.79
CA ARG A 179 17.60 -6.05 -12.63
C ARG A 179 17.38 -7.34 -11.86
N GLY A 180 18.26 -7.68 -10.90
CA GLY A 180 18.08 -8.85 -10.04
C GLY A 180 16.78 -8.80 -9.24
N ALA A 181 16.43 -7.65 -8.68
CA ALA A 181 15.17 -7.46 -7.98
C ALA A 181 13.96 -7.62 -8.91
N LEU A 182 14.00 -7.06 -10.12
CA LEU A 182 12.91 -7.15 -11.10
C LEU A 182 12.75 -8.59 -11.63
N TRP A 183 13.84 -9.29 -11.93
CA TRP A 183 13.80 -10.70 -12.33
C TRP A 183 13.25 -11.60 -11.24
N PHE A 184 13.62 -11.35 -9.98
CA PHE A 184 13.04 -12.08 -8.86
C PHE A 184 11.52 -11.85 -8.79
N LEU A 185 11.05 -10.60 -8.90
CA LEU A 185 9.61 -10.29 -8.89
C LEU A 185 8.88 -10.96 -10.05
N ALA A 186 9.47 -10.96 -11.26
CA ALA A 186 8.90 -11.65 -12.42
C ALA A 186 8.77 -13.16 -12.17
N ALA A 187 9.86 -13.80 -11.70
CA ALA A 187 9.87 -15.24 -11.42
C ALA A 187 8.91 -15.61 -10.27
N ALA A 188 8.92 -14.84 -9.17
CA ALA A 188 8.06 -15.08 -8.02
C ALA A 188 6.58 -14.89 -8.36
N THR A 189 6.25 -13.93 -9.26
CA THR A 189 4.87 -13.74 -9.76
C THR A 189 4.48 -14.84 -10.76
N ALA A 190 5.41 -15.36 -11.56
CA ALA A 190 5.17 -16.53 -12.40
C ALA A 190 4.91 -17.79 -11.56
N VAL A 191 5.63 -17.97 -10.43
CA VAL A 191 5.32 -19.02 -9.44
C VAL A 191 3.92 -18.81 -8.85
N ALA A 192 3.54 -17.56 -8.54
CA ALA A 192 2.18 -17.26 -8.08
C ALA A 192 1.12 -17.68 -9.11
N PHE A 193 1.36 -17.39 -10.40
CA PHE A 193 0.48 -17.84 -11.48
C PHE A 193 0.31 -19.37 -11.48
N THR A 194 1.40 -20.12 -11.39
CA THR A 194 1.35 -21.59 -11.38
C THR A 194 0.64 -22.16 -10.17
N LEU A 195 0.87 -21.59 -8.98
CA LEU A 195 0.20 -21.98 -7.74
C LEU A 195 -1.32 -21.75 -7.83
N ILE A 196 -1.73 -20.59 -8.35
CA ILE A 196 -3.16 -20.27 -8.53
C ILE A 196 -3.79 -21.21 -9.57
N ALA A 197 -3.11 -21.42 -10.70
CA ALA A 197 -3.60 -22.31 -11.76
C ALA A 197 -3.80 -23.75 -11.28
N ALA A 198 -2.90 -24.24 -10.42
CA ALA A 198 -2.92 -25.63 -9.93
C ALA A 198 -3.84 -25.85 -8.74
N LEU A 199 -3.95 -24.89 -7.81
CA LEU A 199 -4.50 -25.13 -6.48
C LEU A 199 -5.78 -24.36 -6.18
N VAL A 200 -5.99 -23.18 -6.78
CA VAL A 200 -7.17 -22.35 -6.49
C VAL A 200 -8.36 -22.84 -7.32
N PRO A 201 -9.47 -23.26 -6.69
CA PRO A 201 -10.67 -23.66 -7.41
C PRO A 201 -11.34 -22.42 -8.03
N GLU A 202 -12.07 -22.61 -9.12
CA GLU A 202 -12.91 -21.55 -9.69
C GLU A 202 -14.06 -21.24 -8.75
N THR A 203 -14.27 -19.96 -8.49
CA THR A 203 -15.44 -19.48 -7.75
C THR A 203 -16.55 -19.15 -8.74
N PRO A 204 -17.78 -19.64 -8.52
CA PRO A 204 -18.89 -19.32 -9.42
C PRO A 204 -19.11 -17.80 -9.43
N PRO A 205 -19.35 -17.21 -10.61
CA PRO A 205 -19.67 -15.79 -10.71
C PRO A 205 -20.93 -15.50 -9.90
N HIS A 206 -20.92 -14.39 -9.17
CA HIS A 206 -22.13 -13.92 -8.49
C HIS A 206 -23.06 -13.30 -9.54
N ALA A 207 -24.37 -13.50 -9.38
CA ALA A 207 -25.38 -13.04 -10.34
C ALA A 207 -25.26 -11.54 -10.65
N PHE A 208 -25.57 -11.18 -11.89
CA PHE A 208 -25.36 -9.89 -12.57
C PHE A 208 -26.01 -8.64 -11.94
N ASP A 209 -26.63 -8.72 -10.76
CA ASP A 209 -27.45 -7.66 -10.18
C ASP A 209 -26.69 -6.53 -9.47
N SER A 210 -25.35 -6.65 -9.34
CA SER A 210 -24.55 -5.60 -8.76
C SER A 210 -23.95 -4.72 -9.88
N GLY A 211 -24.58 -3.58 -10.18
CA GLY A 211 -24.01 -2.54 -11.03
C GLY A 211 -22.61 -2.11 -10.53
N PHE A 212 -21.81 -1.51 -11.39
CA PHE A 212 -20.49 -0.97 -11.05
C PHE A 212 -20.32 0.41 -11.64
N ASP A 213 -19.75 1.32 -10.88
CA ASP A 213 -19.47 2.67 -11.34
C ASP A 213 -18.16 2.75 -12.15
N TRP A 214 -18.23 2.32 -13.42
CA TRP A 214 -17.08 2.43 -14.34
C TRP A 214 -16.64 3.87 -14.55
N LEU A 215 -17.61 4.80 -14.59
CA LEU A 215 -17.34 6.21 -14.79
C LEU A 215 -16.66 6.80 -13.57
N GLY A 216 -17.15 6.50 -12.36
CA GLY A 216 -16.53 6.93 -11.11
C GLY A 216 -15.08 6.44 -11.00
N GLY A 217 -14.82 5.16 -11.31
CA GLY A 217 -13.46 4.60 -11.29
C GLY A 217 -12.50 5.29 -12.26
N LEU A 218 -12.94 5.54 -13.51
CA LEU A 218 -12.13 6.24 -14.50
C LEU A 218 -11.86 7.70 -14.12
N VAL A 219 -12.88 8.41 -13.63
CA VAL A 219 -12.75 9.82 -13.25
C VAL A 219 -11.86 9.97 -12.00
N LEU A 220 -11.99 9.07 -11.01
CA LEU A 220 -11.11 9.04 -9.85
C LEU A 220 -9.66 8.79 -10.26
N GLY A 221 -9.41 7.72 -11.03
CA GLY A 221 -8.07 7.35 -11.44
C GLY A 221 -7.43 8.40 -12.37
N GLY A 222 -8.20 8.93 -13.32
CA GLY A 222 -7.74 10.01 -14.21
C GLY A 222 -7.44 11.30 -13.45
N GLY A 223 -8.33 11.70 -12.54
CA GLY A 223 -8.13 12.88 -11.69
C GLY A 223 -6.90 12.75 -10.79
N LEU A 224 -6.73 11.60 -10.12
CA LEU A 224 -5.55 11.31 -9.31
C LEU A 224 -4.26 11.32 -10.15
N THR A 225 -4.26 10.65 -11.28
CA THR A 225 -3.10 10.61 -12.18
C THR A 225 -2.72 12.02 -12.64
N ALA A 226 -3.69 12.86 -12.97
CA ALA A 226 -3.45 14.26 -13.36
C ALA A 226 -2.82 15.09 -12.23
N VAL A 227 -3.28 14.95 -10.98
CA VAL A 227 -2.68 15.63 -9.82
C VAL A 227 -1.24 15.14 -9.59
N VAL A 228 -1.04 13.83 -9.56
CA VAL A 228 0.30 13.25 -9.31
C VAL A 228 1.26 13.61 -10.44
N TYR A 229 0.79 13.63 -11.69
CA TYR A 229 1.58 14.04 -12.84
C TYR A 229 2.01 15.51 -12.73
N ALA A 230 1.08 16.40 -12.40
CA ALA A 230 1.37 17.81 -12.19
C ALA A 230 2.40 18.03 -11.08
N VAL A 231 2.24 17.35 -9.92
CA VAL A 231 3.17 17.45 -8.80
C VAL A 231 4.55 16.89 -9.17
N GLY A 232 4.60 15.75 -9.85
CA GLY A 232 5.85 15.13 -10.30
C GLY A 232 6.62 15.96 -11.34
N GLN A 233 5.91 16.74 -12.16
CA GLN A 233 6.50 17.60 -13.19
C GLN A 233 6.71 19.06 -12.73
N GLY A 234 6.16 19.42 -11.57
CA GLY A 234 6.18 20.82 -11.09
C GLY A 234 7.57 21.43 -10.98
N GLN A 235 8.59 20.63 -10.64
CA GLN A 235 9.98 21.10 -10.58
C GLN A 235 10.59 21.30 -11.97
N SER A 236 10.28 20.44 -12.93
CA SER A 236 10.85 20.52 -14.28
C SER A 236 10.22 21.62 -15.13
N TRP A 237 8.93 21.88 -14.97
CA TRP A 237 8.19 22.91 -15.70
C TRP A 237 8.13 24.25 -14.96
N GLY A 238 8.20 24.21 -13.62
CA GLY A 238 7.93 25.32 -12.73
C GLY A 238 6.54 25.25 -12.12
N TRP A 239 6.42 25.57 -10.84
CA TRP A 239 5.15 25.50 -10.09
C TRP A 239 4.09 26.49 -10.59
N ALA A 240 4.50 27.63 -11.16
CA ALA A 240 3.63 28.65 -11.74
C ALA A 240 3.41 28.47 -13.26
N ASP A 241 4.01 27.45 -13.88
CA ASP A 241 3.85 27.20 -15.32
C ASP A 241 2.40 26.80 -15.63
N THR A 242 1.89 27.28 -16.76
CA THR A 242 0.52 27.00 -17.22
C THR A 242 0.26 25.49 -17.37
N ARG A 243 1.27 24.70 -17.72
CA ARG A 243 1.15 23.24 -17.84
C ARG A 243 0.92 22.60 -16.47
N THR A 244 1.72 22.96 -15.46
CA THR A 244 1.58 22.45 -14.09
C THR A 244 0.21 22.81 -13.51
N LEU A 245 -0.16 24.09 -13.61
CA LEU A 245 -1.46 24.58 -13.15
C LEU A 245 -2.62 23.96 -13.92
N GLY A 246 -2.47 23.78 -15.23
CA GLY A 246 -3.47 23.13 -16.08
C GLY A 246 -3.73 21.68 -15.66
N TRP A 247 -2.67 20.88 -15.46
CA TRP A 247 -2.81 19.51 -14.99
C TRP A 247 -3.35 19.42 -13.56
N LEU A 248 -2.97 20.31 -12.65
CA LEU A 248 -3.56 20.41 -11.32
C LEU A 248 -5.05 20.74 -11.40
N ALA A 249 -5.43 21.70 -12.25
CA ALA A 249 -6.84 22.06 -12.44
C ALA A 249 -7.65 20.87 -13.00
N VAL A 250 -7.13 20.19 -14.02
CA VAL A 250 -7.76 18.98 -14.58
C VAL A 250 -7.92 17.91 -13.50
N GLY A 251 -6.89 17.68 -12.69
CA GLY A 251 -6.94 16.70 -11.61
C GLY A 251 -7.94 17.07 -10.52
N CYS A 252 -7.94 18.32 -10.07
CA CYS A 252 -8.90 18.81 -9.07
C CYS A 252 -10.36 18.77 -9.59
N VAL A 253 -10.59 19.16 -10.84
CA VAL A 253 -11.90 19.06 -11.49
C VAL A 253 -12.31 17.59 -11.62
N GLY A 254 -11.40 16.71 -12.01
CA GLY A 254 -11.64 15.25 -12.07
C GLY A 254 -12.09 14.70 -10.72
N LEU A 255 -11.32 14.99 -9.64
CA LEU A 255 -11.66 14.55 -8.29
C LEU A 255 -12.99 15.14 -7.78
N ALA A 256 -13.28 16.41 -8.09
CA ALA A 256 -14.57 17.02 -7.78
C ALA A 256 -15.71 16.38 -8.56
N THR A 257 -15.50 16.09 -9.85
CA THR A 257 -16.46 15.39 -10.70
C THR A 257 -16.71 13.97 -10.19
N PHE A 258 -15.67 13.26 -9.74
CA PHE A 258 -15.82 11.97 -9.08
C PHE A 258 -16.78 12.04 -7.90
N LEU A 259 -16.62 13.01 -7.00
CA LEU A 259 -17.53 13.19 -5.87
C LEU A 259 -18.99 13.48 -6.30
N LEU A 260 -19.19 14.16 -7.43
CA LEU A 260 -20.53 14.42 -7.99
C LEU A 260 -21.13 13.16 -8.62
N VAL A 261 -20.33 12.38 -9.36
CA VAL A 261 -20.74 11.09 -9.95
C VAL A 261 -21.08 10.11 -8.84
N GLU A 262 -20.23 9.99 -7.82
CA GLU A 262 -20.40 9.10 -6.68
C GLU A 262 -21.70 9.37 -5.89
N ARG A 263 -22.07 10.65 -5.74
CA ARG A 263 -23.35 11.04 -5.10
C ARG A 263 -24.59 10.57 -5.87
N ARG A 264 -24.46 10.35 -7.18
CA ARG A 264 -25.57 9.97 -8.06
C ARG A 264 -25.53 8.50 -8.47
N SER A 265 -24.39 7.82 -8.22
CA SER A 265 -24.23 6.43 -8.59
C SER A 265 -25.11 5.52 -7.72
N PRO A 266 -25.85 4.58 -8.30
CA PRO A 266 -26.59 3.57 -7.55
C PRO A 266 -25.66 2.55 -6.87
N HIS A 267 -24.40 2.43 -7.33
CA HIS A 267 -23.40 1.49 -6.83
C HIS A 267 -22.07 2.22 -6.60
N PRO A 268 -22.00 3.10 -5.59
CA PRO A 268 -20.82 3.92 -5.37
C PRO A 268 -19.59 3.09 -4.99
N ILE A 269 -18.40 3.50 -5.48
CA ILE A 269 -17.11 2.94 -5.11
C ILE A 269 -16.76 3.34 -3.67
N LEU A 270 -17.03 4.60 -3.34
CA LEU A 270 -16.92 5.20 -2.02
C LEU A 270 -18.31 5.52 -1.49
N ASP A 271 -18.77 4.85 -0.44
CA ASP A 271 -20.03 5.22 0.17
C ASP A 271 -19.91 6.60 0.84
N LEU A 272 -20.29 7.64 0.07
CA LEU A 272 -20.25 9.02 0.54
C LEU A 272 -21.19 9.28 1.73
N LYS A 273 -22.21 8.44 1.96
CA LYS A 273 -23.09 8.55 3.14
C LYS A 273 -22.31 8.16 4.40
N VAL A 274 -21.51 7.09 4.31
CA VAL A 274 -20.62 6.67 5.39
C VAL A 274 -19.52 7.71 5.59
N LEU A 275 -18.88 8.16 4.51
CA LEU A 275 -17.82 9.18 4.55
C LEU A 275 -18.33 10.56 5.03
N SER A 276 -19.60 10.91 4.81
CA SER A 276 -20.17 12.17 5.28
C SER A 276 -20.35 12.25 6.80
N ARG A 277 -20.31 11.11 7.49
CA ARG A 277 -20.30 11.07 8.95
C ARG A 277 -18.99 11.63 9.46
N ARG A 278 -19.01 12.78 10.12
CA ARG A 278 -17.80 13.48 10.60
C ARG A 278 -16.80 12.58 11.33
N PRO A 279 -17.18 11.67 12.25
CA PRO A 279 -16.23 10.77 12.90
C PRO A 279 -15.52 9.83 11.93
N VAL A 280 -16.26 9.30 10.94
CA VAL A 280 -15.72 8.37 9.93
C VAL A 280 -14.76 9.10 9.00
N ALA A 281 -15.14 10.27 8.50
CA ALA A 281 -14.28 11.09 7.65
C ALA A 281 -12.95 11.44 8.35
N LEU A 282 -13.02 11.86 9.62
CA LEU A 282 -11.84 12.19 10.41
C LEU A 282 -10.94 10.95 10.63
N ALA A 283 -11.52 9.80 11.02
CA ALA A 283 -10.77 8.58 11.28
C ALA A 283 -10.10 8.05 10.00
N LEU A 284 -10.83 8.02 8.88
CA LEU A 284 -10.32 7.57 7.60
C LEU A 284 -9.23 8.49 7.06
N THR A 285 -9.42 9.81 7.13
CA THR A 285 -8.42 10.77 6.64
C THR A 285 -7.17 10.77 7.52
N ALA A 286 -7.33 10.85 8.85
CA ALA A 286 -6.21 10.80 9.77
C ALA A 286 -5.46 9.47 9.70
N GLY A 287 -6.19 8.34 9.68
CA GLY A 287 -5.63 7.00 9.53
C GLY A 287 -4.90 6.83 8.20
N GLY A 288 -5.51 7.28 7.10
CA GLY A 288 -4.93 7.22 5.76
C GLY A 288 -3.64 8.04 5.65
N LEU A 289 -3.64 9.30 6.09
CA LEU A 289 -2.45 10.17 6.10
C LEU A 289 -1.32 9.57 6.95
N ALA A 290 -1.62 9.14 8.17
CA ALA A 290 -0.62 8.59 9.08
C ALA A 290 -0.01 7.28 8.55
N GLN A 291 -0.81 6.36 8.05
CA GLN A 291 -0.29 5.11 7.45
C GLN A 291 0.49 5.37 6.17
N THR A 292 0.07 6.36 5.36
CA THR A 292 0.86 6.79 4.20
C THR A 292 2.28 7.18 4.60
N VAL A 293 2.44 8.01 5.63
CA VAL A 293 3.78 8.39 6.13
C VAL A 293 4.54 7.17 6.62
N ALA A 294 3.91 6.30 7.41
CA ALA A 294 4.54 5.09 7.93
C ALA A 294 5.06 4.14 6.84
N PHE A 295 4.43 4.10 5.65
CA PHE A 295 4.86 3.25 4.54
C PHE A 295 5.75 3.95 3.51
N THR A 296 5.61 5.27 3.32
CA THR A 296 6.37 6.02 2.29
C THR A 296 7.76 6.44 2.79
N MET A 297 7.86 6.92 4.03
CA MET A 297 9.14 7.46 4.55
C MET A 297 10.27 6.43 4.63
N PRO A 298 10.04 5.16 5.01
CA PRO A 298 11.10 4.16 4.96
C PRO A 298 11.71 3.97 3.56
N GLY A 299 10.89 4.04 2.50
CA GLY A 299 11.37 3.98 1.12
C GLY A 299 12.29 5.13 0.74
N LEU A 300 12.02 6.34 1.25
CA LEU A 300 12.87 7.51 1.05
C LEU A 300 14.16 7.45 1.90
N ALA A 301 14.11 6.84 3.08
CA ALA A 301 15.32 6.56 3.87
C ALA A 301 16.24 5.54 3.16
N ILE A 302 15.67 4.52 2.48
CA ILE A 302 16.42 3.60 1.64
C ILE A 302 17.08 4.37 0.46
N LEU A 303 16.39 5.32 -0.13
CA LEU A 303 16.95 6.16 -1.20
C LEU A 303 18.17 6.93 -0.70
N LEU A 304 18.09 7.59 0.47
CA LEU A 304 19.22 8.26 1.12
C LEU A 304 20.38 7.29 1.36
N ALA A 305 20.10 6.09 1.89
CA ALA A 305 21.09 5.10 2.23
C ALA A 305 21.87 4.60 1.00
N LEU A 306 21.18 4.33 -0.12
CA LEU A 306 21.76 3.70 -1.31
C LEU A 306 22.34 4.67 -2.33
N TYR A 307 21.96 5.97 -2.30
CA TYR A 307 22.60 6.94 -3.17
C TYR A 307 24.06 7.16 -2.80
N PRO A 308 24.96 7.33 -3.80
CA PRO A 308 26.39 7.49 -3.52
C PRO A 308 26.66 8.80 -2.76
N HIS A 309 27.63 8.78 -1.88
CA HIS A 309 28.15 9.98 -1.24
C HIS A 309 29.16 10.67 -2.15
N ILE A 310 28.80 11.87 -2.67
CA ILE A 310 29.69 12.65 -3.53
C ILE A 310 29.74 14.07 -2.94
N PRO A 311 30.88 14.52 -2.40
CA PRO A 311 31.00 15.82 -1.77
C PRO A 311 30.50 16.94 -2.67
N GLY A 312 29.55 17.75 -2.17
CA GLY A 312 28.95 18.86 -2.89
C GLY A 312 27.98 18.51 -4.04
N VAL A 313 27.72 17.21 -4.30
CA VAL A 313 26.84 16.73 -5.36
C VAL A 313 25.73 15.84 -4.81
N SER A 314 26.06 14.89 -3.93
CA SER A 314 25.11 13.95 -3.35
C SER A 314 25.35 13.77 -1.86
N ALA A 315 24.31 13.94 -1.06
CA ALA A 315 24.34 13.67 0.38
C ALA A 315 24.01 12.22 0.75
N GLY A 316 23.87 11.34 -0.23
CA GLY A 316 23.62 9.92 0.01
C GLY A 316 24.70 9.29 0.89
N LEU A 317 24.34 8.19 1.59
CA LEU A 317 25.29 7.51 2.50
C LEU A 317 26.19 6.50 1.79
N GLY A 318 25.86 6.13 0.54
CA GLY A 318 26.66 5.19 -0.28
C GLY A 318 26.68 3.76 0.25
N TRP A 319 25.64 3.36 1.01
CA TRP A 319 25.57 1.99 1.54
C TRP A 319 25.31 0.97 0.46
N THR A 320 25.79 -0.25 0.66
CA THR A 320 25.31 -1.40 -0.11
C THR A 320 23.88 -1.74 0.33
N ALA A 321 23.13 -2.38 -0.54
CA ALA A 321 21.76 -2.76 -0.22
C ALA A 321 21.72 -3.81 0.92
N HIS A 322 22.73 -4.68 1.02
CA HIS A 322 22.89 -5.60 2.14
C HIS A 322 23.15 -4.85 3.47
N HIS A 323 24.05 -3.86 3.48
CA HIS A 323 24.30 -3.05 4.67
C HIS A 323 23.04 -2.33 5.13
N ASN A 324 22.32 -1.69 4.20
CA ASN A 324 21.00 -1.10 4.50
C ASN A 324 20.02 -2.12 5.09
N ALA A 325 19.99 -3.36 4.59
CA ALA A 325 19.14 -4.41 5.13
C ALA A 325 19.46 -4.72 6.60
N VAL A 326 20.75 -4.86 6.93
CA VAL A 326 21.20 -5.13 8.31
C VAL A 326 20.81 -4.00 9.26
N VAL A 327 21.07 -2.75 8.87
CA VAL A 327 20.77 -1.58 9.70
C VAL A 327 19.26 -1.41 9.86
N SER A 328 18.50 -1.55 8.79
CA SER A 328 17.04 -1.34 8.81
C SER A 328 16.26 -2.39 9.60
N VAL A 329 16.85 -3.55 9.90
CA VAL A 329 16.22 -4.55 10.80
C VAL A 329 15.90 -3.94 12.17
N SER A 330 16.77 -3.10 12.71
CA SER A 330 16.53 -2.43 13.99
C SER A 330 15.24 -1.63 13.98
N TRP A 331 15.00 -0.85 12.92
CA TRP A 331 13.82 -0.02 12.74
C TRP A 331 12.55 -0.85 12.58
N ASN A 332 12.64 -1.90 11.75
CA ASN A 332 11.52 -2.81 11.49
C ASN A 332 11.14 -3.61 12.73
N LEU A 333 12.11 -4.08 13.52
CA LEU A 333 11.85 -4.76 14.79
C LEU A 333 11.18 -3.83 15.80
N VAL A 334 11.61 -2.57 15.88
CA VAL A 334 10.99 -1.55 16.73
C VAL A 334 9.55 -1.31 16.30
N MET A 335 9.29 -1.12 15.01
CA MET A 335 7.93 -0.92 14.48
C MET A 335 7.03 -2.13 14.79
N PHE A 336 7.51 -3.32 14.50
CA PHE A 336 6.77 -4.57 14.72
C PHE A 336 6.51 -4.81 16.22
N GLY A 337 7.55 -4.67 17.06
CA GLY A 337 7.46 -4.84 18.51
C GLY A 337 6.49 -3.85 19.15
N THR A 338 6.56 -2.58 18.73
CA THR A 338 5.62 -1.54 19.20
C THR A 338 4.20 -1.85 18.75
N GLY A 339 3.99 -2.29 17.49
CA GLY A 339 2.69 -2.69 17.00
C GLY A 339 2.07 -3.83 17.81
N LEU A 340 2.86 -4.85 18.14
CA LEU A 340 2.41 -5.97 19.01
C LEU A 340 2.06 -5.49 20.42
N LEU A 341 2.90 -4.68 21.04
CA LEU A 341 2.65 -4.13 22.36
C LEU A 341 1.37 -3.30 22.38
N VAL A 342 1.22 -2.41 21.42
CA VAL A 342 0.03 -1.54 21.29
C VAL A 342 -1.23 -2.35 21.09
N SER A 343 -1.22 -3.37 20.24
CA SER A 343 -2.37 -4.26 20.00
C SER A 343 -2.85 -4.95 21.30
N ARG A 344 -1.92 -5.22 22.25
CA ARG A 344 -2.24 -5.77 23.56
C ARG A 344 -2.82 -4.71 24.52
N TYR A 345 -2.30 -3.46 24.45
CA TYR A 345 -2.70 -2.38 25.35
C TYR A 345 -3.94 -1.62 24.89
N LEU A 346 -4.27 -1.61 23.59
CA LEU A 346 -5.49 -0.99 23.03
C LEU A 346 -6.78 -1.50 23.66
N ARG A 347 -6.76 -2.73 24.24
CA ARG A 347 -7.90 -3.28 24.99
C ARG A 347 -8.07 -2.71 26.40
N ARG A 348 -7.03 -2.05 26.97
CA ARG A 348 -7.01 -1.58 28.37
C ARG A 348 -7.05 -0.06 28.51
N PHE A 349 -6.59 0.66 27.50
CA PHE A 349 -6.46 2.11 27.52
C PHE A 349 -7.27 2.73 26.39
N ASP A 350 -7.58 4.01 26.50
CA ASP A 350 -8.25 4.78 25.47
C ASP A 350 -7.43 4.74 24.15
N ALA A 351 -8.02 4.08 23.13
CA ALA A 351 -7.40 3.90 21.83
C ALA A 351 -7.00 5.23 21.18
N ARG A 352 -7.79 6.30 21.39
CA ARG A 352 -7.50 7.63 20.87
C ARG A 352 -6.24 8.24 21.51
N ARG A 353 -6.05 8.08 22.83
CA ARG A 353 -4.85 8.60 23.53
C ARG A 353 -3.59 7.89 23.05
N ILE A 354 -3.63 6.56 22.94
CA ILE A 354 -2.50 5.77 22.41
C ILE A 354 -2.20 6.20 20.96
N TRP A 355 -3.22 6.35 20.14
CA TRP A 355 -3.09 6.80 18.77
C TRP A 355 -2.43 8.18 18.66
N CYS A 356 -2.94 9.19 19.39
CA CYS A 356 -2.38 10.53 19.38
C CYS A 356 -0.93 10.55 19.92
N ALA A 357 -0.62 9.77 20.95
CA ALA A 357 0.75 9.63 21.45
C ALA A 357 1.68 9.02 20.39
N GLY A 358 1.21 8.01 19.65
CA GLY A 358 1.95 7.44 18.53
C GLY A 358 2.24 8.44 17.42
N LEU A 359 1.25 9.28 17.07
CA LEU A 359 1.43 10.34 16.07
C LEU A 359 2.43 11.40 16.54
N VAL A 360 2.40 11.79 17.82
CA VAL A 360 3.41 12.72 18.39
C VAL A 360 4.81 12.12 18.28
N VAL A 361 4.99 10.86 18.69
CA VAL A 361 6.29 10.18 18.60
C VAL A 361 6.76 10.07 17.17
N MET A 362 5.86 9.74 16.22
CA MET A 362 6.19 9.64 14.80
C MET A 362 6.59 11.01 14.21
N ALA A 363 5.87 12.08 14.54
CA ALA A 363 6.20 13.43 14.09
C ALA A 363 7.55 13.90 14.65
N VAL A 364 7.80 13.70 15.95
CA VAL A 364 9.10 14.00 16.57
C VAL A 364 10.19 13.16 15.91
N GLY A 365 9.96 11.86 15.70
CA GLY A 365 10.92 10.96 15.04
C GLY A 365 11.33 11.46 13.66
N TYR A 366 10.38 11.76 12.77
CA TYR A 366 10.71 12.28 11.42
C TYR A 366 11.32 13.68 11.46
N THR A 367 10.97 14.52 12.43
CA THR A 367 11.65 15.79 12.64
C THR A 367 13.12 15.58 13.02
N LEU A 368 13.40 14.62 13.91
CA LEU A 368 14.77 14.26 14.30
C LEU A 368 15.54 13.63 13.13
N VAL A 369 14.92 12.76 12.32
CA VAL A 369 15.55 12.23 11.10
C VAL A 369 15.93 13.38 10.17
N GLY A 370 15.09 14.39 10.01
CA GLY A 370 15.40 15.57 9.20
C GLY A 370 16.65 16.33 9.68
N PHE A 371 16.90 16.39 10.99
CA PHE A 371 18.11 17.04 11.53
C PHE A 371 19.33 16.14 11.61
N TYR A 372 19.13 14.83 11.86
CA TYR A 372 20.18 13.88 12.19
C TYR A 372 20.08 12.64 11.31
N HIS A 373 20.62 12.71 10.07
CA HIS A 373 20.65 11.63 9.10
C HIS A 373 21.99 11.49 8.38
N GLY A 374 23.01 12.23 8.83
CA GLY A 374 24.30 12.32 8.16
C GLY A 374 25.19 11.08 8.33
N ASP A 375 24.92 10.22 9.33
CA ASP A 375 25.66 9.00 9.56
C ASP A 375 24.73 7.84 9.98
N GLU A 376 25.31 6.63 10.03
CA GLU A 376 24.58 5.39 10.35
C GLU A 376 23.92 5.43 11.73
N LEU A 377 24.64 5.90 12.76
CA LEU A 377 24.13 5.92 14.12
C LEU A 377 22.98 6.93 14.27
N GLN A 378 23.17 8.12 13.71
CA GLN A 378 22.14 9.17 13.72
C GLN A 378 20.88 8.70 13.01
N LEU A 379 21.00 8.21 11.77
CA LEU A 379 19.87 7.72 10.99
C LEU A 379 19.17 6.54 11.70
N SER A 380 19.94 5.63 12.30
CA SER A 380 19.38 4.46 12.99
C SER A 380 18.58 4.85 14.23
N LEU A 381 19.17 5.68 15.10
CA LEU A 381 18.51 6.09 16.35
C LEU A 381 17.25 6.92 16.06
N THR A 382 17.33 7.89 15.18
CA THR A 382 16.20 8.76 14.84
C THR A 382 15.09 8.00 14.12
N SER A 383 15.46 7.07 13.21
CA SER A 383 14.52 6.17 12.55
C SER A 383 13.83 5.22 13.54
N CYS A 384 14.53 4.71 14.56
CA CYS A 384 13.91 3.93 15.63
C CYS A 384 12.81 4.73 16.35
N VAL A 385 13.05 6.00 16.67
CA VAL A 385 12.03 6.86 17.28
C VAL A 385 10.82 7.02 16.36
N ALA A 386 11.03 7.31 15.07
CA ALA A 386 9.95 7.42 14.10
C ALA A 386 9.15 6.11 13.99
N ASN A 387 9.84 4.97 14.00
CA ASN A 387 9.23 3.65 13.87
C ASN A 387 8.50 3.17 15.14
N ILE A 388 8.80 3.68 16.33
CA ILE A 388 7.93 3.52 17.51
C ILE A 388 6.54 4.09 17.20
N GLY A 389 6.48 5.31 16.69
CA GLY A 389 5.22 5.94 16.31
C GLY A 389 4.53 5.23 15.14
N ALA A 390 5.28 4.83 14.12
CA ALA A 390 4.75 4.09 12.98
C ALA A 390 4.12 2.74 13.39
N GLY A 391 4.72 2.01 14.35
CA GLY A 391 4.14 0.79 14.90
C GLY A 391 2.78 1.01 15.57
N VAL A 392 2.64 2.11 16.32
CA VAL A 392 1.34 2.53 16.89
C VAL A 392 0.34 2.82 15.79
N VAL A 393 0.77 3.54 14.74
CA VAL A 393 -0.08 3.95 13.61
C VAL A 393 -0.58 2.73 12.83
N VAL A 394 0.30 1.81 12.48
CA VAL A 394 -0.06 0.62 11.69
C VAL A 394 -1.03 -0.29 12.46
N ALA A 395 -0.83 -0.46 13.77
CA ALA A 395 -1.73 -1.25 14.61
C ALA A 395 -3.05 -0.51 14.93
N GLY A 396 -2.99 0.81 15.10
CA GLY A 396 -4.10 1.62 15.58
C GLY A 396 -5.08 2.07 14.49
N ALA A 397 -4.65 2.32 13.25
CA ALA A 397 -5.52 2.88 12.22
C ALA A 397 -6.74 1.98 11.88
N PRO A 398 -6.60 0.64 11.72
CA PRO A 398 -7.77 -0.21 11.55
C PRO A 398 -8.72 -0.17 12.75
N THR A 399 -8.17 -0.10 13.97
CA THR A 399 -8.96 -0.03 15.22
C THR A 399 -9.75 1.27 15.31
N LEU A 400 -9.16 2.40 14.88
CA LEU A 400 -9.86 3.69 14.79
C LEU A 400 -11.07 3.62 13.86
N VAL A 401 -10.89 3.02 12.66
CA VAL A 401 -11.97 2.90 11.68
C VAL A 401 -13.08 2.00 12.22
N VAL A 402 -12.73 0.85 12.79
CA VAL A 402 -13.71 -0.08 13.40
C VAL A 402 -14.50 0.59 14.54
N GLY A 403 -13.86 1.48 15.30
CA GLY A 403 -14.52 2.19 16.42
C GLY A 403 -15.53 3.27 16.01
N VAL A 404 -15.55 3.68 14.72
CA VAL A 404 -16.44 4.75 14.22
C VAL A 404 -17.47 4.27 13.18
N VAL A 405 -17.32 3.05 12.64
CA VAL A 405 -18.26 2.44 11.70
C VAL A 405 -19.11 1.38 12.38
N SER A 406 -20.29 1.08 11.83
CA SER A 406 -21.13 -0.01 12.33
C SER A 406 -20.51 -1.38 12.01
N PRO A 407 -20.82 -2.46 12.77
CA PRO A 407 -20.29 -3.80 12.51
C PRO A 407 -20.50 -4.27 11.05
N ASP A 408 -21.62 -3.94 10.45
CA ASP A 408 -21.95 -4.30 9.07
C ASP A 408 -21.12 -3.51 8.03
N GLU A 409 -20.62 -2.34 8.40
CA GLU A 409 -19.84 -1.43 7.55
C GLU A 409 -18.31 -1.60 7.71
N GLN A 410 -17.83 -2.48 8.62
CA GLN A 410 -16.39 -2.61 8.92
C GLN A 410 -15.55 -3.02 7.70
N GLY A 411 -16.08 -3.90 6.86
CA GLY A 411 -15.44 -4.29 5.61
C GLY A 411 -15.29 -3.12 4.65
N LEU A 412 -16.36 -2.33 4.50
CA LEU A 412 -16.37 -1.11 3.68
C LEU A 412 -15.38 -0.07 4.24
N GLY A 413 -15.39 0.19 5.54
CA GLY A 413 -14.48 1.12 6.20
C GLY A 413 -13.01 0.75 6.00
N SER A 414 -12.66 -0.53 6.11
CA SER A 414 -11.31 -1.02 5.86
C SER A 414 -10.89 -0.86 4.39
N GLY A 415 -11.81 -1.11 3.46
CA GLY A 415 -11.59 -0.88 2.03
C GLY A 415 -11.34 0.60 1.72
N MET A 416 -12.16 1.49 2.29
CA MET A 416 -12.00 2.95 2.16
C MET A 416 -10.67 3.44 2.75
N LEU A 417 -10.25 2.90 3.90
CA LEU A 417 -8.94 3.23 4.49
C LEU A 417 -7.80 2.87 3.53
N ASN A 418 -7.79 1.65 3.00
CA ASN A 418 -6.74 1.22 2.06
C ASN A 418 -6.71 2.06 0.79
N MET A 419 -7.87 2.45 0.28
CA MET A 419 -7.98 3.34 -0.88
C MET A 419 -7.39 4.72 -0.59
N LEU A 420 -7.68 5.30 0.59
CA LEU A 420 -7.10 6.58 1.01
C LEU A 420 -5.59 6.50 1.25
N ILE A 421 -5.08 5.40 1.79
CA ILE A 421 -3.63 5.16 1.93
C ILE A 421 -2.97 5.20 0.55
N SER A 422 -3.54 4.54 -0.46
CA SER A 422 -3.00 4.53 -1.81
C SER A 422 -3.07 5.92 -2.48
N LEU A 423 -4.19 6.62 -2.31
CA LEU A 423 -4.41 7.97 -2.83
C LEU A 423 -3.42 8.97 -2.23
N PHE A 424 -3.35 9.04 -0.90
CA PHE A 424 -2.42 9.93 -0.21
C PHE A 424 -0.97 9.51 -0.45
N GLY A 425 -0.71 8.19 -0.54
CA GLY A 425 0.60 7.63 -0.84
C GLY A 425 1.17 8.15 -2.16
N ALA A 426 0.37 8.16 -3.22
CA ALA A 426 0.79 8.69 -4.51
C ALA A 426 1.10 10.21 -4.43
N ILE A 427 0.24 10.98 -3.76
CA ILE A 427 0.40 12.44 -3.62
C ILE A 427 1.62 12.76 -2.74
N VAL A 428 1.76 12.11 -1.57
CA VAL A 428 2.88 12.35 -0.65
C VAL A 428 4.21 11.93 -1.28
N THR A 429 4.25 10.81 -2.00
CA THR A 429 5.45 10.38 -2.72
C THR A 429 5.85 11.38 -3.80
N ALA A 430 4.91 11.82 -4.63
CA ALA A 430 5.18 12.82 -5.66
C ALA A 430 5.67 14.14 -5.03
N GLY A 431 5.02 14.59 -3.95
CA GLY A 431 5.44 15.77 -3.20
C GLY A 431 6.83 15.63 -2.57
N ALA A 432 7.16 14.46 -2.02
CA ALA A 432 8.48 14.20 -1.46
C ALA A 432 9.59 14.27 -2.52
N TYR A 433 9.37 13.67 -3.69
CA TYR A 433 10.34 13.79 -4.78
C TYR A 433 10.40 15.21 -5.37
N ALA A 434 9.30 15.97 -5.35
CA ALA A 434 9.34 17.38 -5.72
C ALA A 434 10.19 18.20 -4.74
N VAL A 435 10.12 17.92 -3.43
CA VAL A 435 10.99 18.53 -2.41
C VAL A 435 12.44 18.12 -2.63
N LEU A 436 12.73 16.84 -2.87
CA LEU A 436 14.08 16.37 -3.20
C LEU A 436 14.65 17.06 -4.43
N ALA A 437 13.86 17.22 -5.50
CA ALA A 437 14.29 17.84 -6.74
C ALA A 437 14.59 19.33 -6.59
N ALA A 438 14.00 20.01 -5.59
CA ALA A 438 14.26 21.42 -5.32
C ALA A 438 15.71 21.68 -4.90
N ASP A 439 16.37 20.72 -4.24
CA ASP A 439 17.78 20.80 -3.86
C ASP A 439 18.54 19.59 -4.45
N SER A 440 18.69 19.62 -5.76
CA SER A 440 19.33 18.56 -6.53
C SER A 440 20.35 19.10 -7.50
N LYS A 441 21.37 18.28 -7.83
CA LYS A 441 22.33 18.51 -8.91
C LYS A 441 22.20 17.42 -9.94
N VAL A 442 22.18 17.82 -11.20
CA VAL A 442 22.14 16.86 -12.32
C VAL A 442 23.57 16.66 -12.84
N VAL A 443 24.07 15.42 -12.76
CA VAL A 443 25.38 15.03 -13.29
C VAL A 443 25.14 13.85 -14.23
N ASP A 444 25.63 13.96 -15.46
CA ASP A 444 25.45 12.96 -16.51
C ASP A 444 23.98 12.46 -16.66
N GLY A 445 23.04 13.41 -16.60
CA GLY A 445 21.62 13.13 -16.73
C GLY A 445 20.95 12.51 -15.51
N THR A 446 21.70 12.20 -14.45
CA THR A 446 21.18 11.64 -13.19
C THR A 446 20.99 12.76 -12.16
N ALA A 447 19.83 12.81 -11.50
CA ALA A 447 19.61 13.71 -10.38
C ALA A 447 20.24 13.14 -9.10
N PHE A 448 21.10 13.91 -8.47
CA PHE A 448 21.66 13.67 -7.16
C PHE A 448 21.10 14.70 -6.18
N TYR A 449 20.74 14.26 -4.99
CA TYR A 449 20.05 15.06 -4.00
C TYR A 449 21.00 15.52 -2.91
N LEU A 450 20.89 16.79 -2.52
CA LEU A 450 21.68 17.40 -1.46
C LEU A 450 21.00 17.22 -0.09
N ASP A 451 21.68 17.58 0.97
CA ASP A 451 21.27 17.39 2.36
C ASP A 451 19.92 18.07 2.70
N ASN A 452 19.72 19.31 2.24
CA ASN A 452 18.46 20.02 2.48
C ASN A 452 17.26 19.33 1.81
N GLY A 453 17.47 18.66 0.66
CA GLY A 453 16.42 17.87 0.01
C GLY A 453 15.94 16.72 0.90
N TYR A 454 16.89 15.98 1.50
CA TYR A 454 16.56 14.90 2.45
C TYR A 454 15.96 15.43 3.75
N THR A 455 16.49 16.51 4.31
CA THR A 455 15.88 17.23 5.43
C THR A 455 14.43 17.59 5.14
N GLY A 456 14.18 18.15 3.97
CA GLY A 456 12.85 18.59 3.52
C GLY A 456 11.83 17.44 3.43
N ILE A 457 12.22 16.27 2.91
CA ILE A 457 11.28 15.15 2.82
C ILE A 457 10.89 14.58 4.18
N PHE A 458 11.82 14.50 5.13
CA PHE A 458 11.51 14.02 6.47
C PHE A 458 10.64 15.03 7.23
N TRP A 459 10.86 16.32 7.03
CA TRP A 459 9.98 17.35 7.57
C TRP A 459 8.60 17.37 6.91
N LEU A 460 8.50 17.05 5.63
CA LEU A 460 7.21 16.81 4.98
C LEU A 460 6.47 15.65 5.64
N GLY A 461 7.17 14.54 5.93
CA GLY A 461 6.60 13.42 6.68
C GLY A 461 6.12 13.82 8.08
N ALA A 462 6.92 14.61 8.80
CA ALA A 462 6.53 15.17 10.09
C ALA A 462 5.29 16.07 9.97
N LEU A 463 5.24 16.96 8.98
CA LEU A 463 4.11 17.87 8.73
C LEU A 463 2.81 17.08 8.45
N VAL A 464 2.86 16.10 7.56
CA VAL A 464 1.70 15.24 7.25
C VAL A 464 1.23 14.49 8.50
N THR A 465 2.17 14.03 9.34
CA THR A 465 1.86 13.39 10.62
C THR A 465 1.19 14.37 11.60
N VAL A 466 1.65 15.61 11.68
CA VAL A 466 1.03 16.67 12.50
C VAL A 466 -0.38 16.97 11.99
N VAL A 467 -0.61 17.02 10.68
CA VAL A 467 -1.96 17.17 10.11
C VAL A 467 -2.85 16.02 10.55
N ALA A 468 -2.37 14.77 10.47
CA ALA A 468 -3.11 13.61 10.95
C ALA A 468 -3.40 13.68 12.46
N LEU A 469 -2.45 14.18 13.27
CA LEU A 469 -2.65 14.41 14.69
C LEU A 469 -3.74 15.46 14.96
N VAL A 470 -3.69 16.60 14.30
CA VAL A 470 -4.70 17.67 14.42
C VAL A 470 -6.09 17.13 14.09
N LEU A 471 -6.24 16.40 12.98
CA LEU A 471 -7.51 15.76 12.62
C LEU A 471 -7.98 14.77 13.70
N SER A 472 -7.05 14.03 14.29
CA SER A 472 -7.33 13.05 15.34
C SER A 472 -7.79 13.68 16.65
N LEU A 473 -7.40 14.92 16.94
CA LEU A 473 -7.87 15.66 18.12
C LEU A 473 -9.37 16.02 18.05
N PHE A 474 -9.95 16.01 16.86
CA PHE A 474 -11.39 16.24 16.66
C PHE A 474 -12.20 14.94 16.62
N LEU A 475 -11.58 13.76 16.76
CA LEU A 475 -12.30 12.50 16.88
C LEU A 475 -13.08 12.45 18.19
N PRO A 476 -14.35 11.98 18.16
CA PRO A 476 -15.09 11.70 19.37
C PRO A 476 -14.45 10.53 20.15
N PRO A 477 -14.82 10.32 21.44
CA PRO A 477 -14.46 9.11 22.15
C PRO A 477 -14.86 7.87 21.37
N LEU A 478 -13.93 6.93 21.20
CA LEU A 478 -14.16 5.72 20.43
C LEU A 478 -15.01 4.74 21.24
N ARG A 479 -15.94 4.03 20.57
CA ARG A 479 -16.70 2.95 21.18
C ARG A 479 -15.80 1.73 21.37
N ASP A 480 -15.99 1.01 22.48
CA ASP A 480 -15.37 -0.28 22.67
C ASP A 480 -15.97 -1.34 21.71
N ALA A 481 -15.26 -2.45 21.54
CA ALA A 481 -15.74 -3.58 20.72
C ALA A 481 -17.10 -4.14 21.21
N ASP A 482 -17.47 -3.84 22.46
CA ASP A 482 -18.75 -4.24 23.09
C ASP A 482 -19.83 -3.15 22.98
N GLY A 483 -19.56 -2.03 22.29
CA GLY A 483 -20.53 -0.96 22.02
C GLY A 483 -20.71 0.08 23.13
N ASP A 484 -20.00 -0.06 24.25
CA ASP A 484 -20.05 0.89 25.37
C ASP A 484 -19.13 2.11 25.15
N VAL A 485 -19.61 3.29 25.47
CA VAL A 485 -18.83 4.53 25.45
C VAL A 485 -18.06 4.63 26.76
N ARG A 486 -16.73 4.47 26.73
CA ARG A 486 -15.93 4.74 27.93
C ARG A 486 -15.96 6.23 28.27
N PRO A 487 -16.25 6.58 29.52
CA PRO A 487 -16.11 7.97 29.97
C PRO A 487 -14.64 8.41 29.84
N ALA A 488 -14.43 9.66 29.44
CA ALA A 488 -13.15 10.29 29.16
C ALA A 488 -12.20 10.35 30.36
#